data_a467df130eb0a87f9de6b93ee2a39f9d
#
_entry.id   a467df130eb0a87f9de6b93ee2a39f9d
#
_cell.length_a   1.000
_cell.length_b   1.000
_cell.length_c   1.000
_cell.angle_alpha   90.00
_cell.angle_beta   90.00
_cell.angle_gamma   90.00
#
_symmetry.space_group_name_H-M   'P 1'
#
loop_
_entity.id
_entity.type
_entity.pdbx_description
1 polymer ?
#
loop_
_entity_poly.entity_id
_entity_poly.type
_entity_poly.pdbx_seq_one_letter_code
_entity_poly.pdbx_strand_id
1 'polypeptide(L)'
;VASFAESYTGLMVAAAMLGVGNCSFHPVDFTILNQRVSAPRLGYAFSAHGLTGNLGWAVAPVFMVSLSAAFDWRVAYVGAALLFVGIFALLFWQREHLHAEVVNHKQTTNEGGSMAFLKIPVVWWCFSFFLLSTMTLAVVQSFAVSILQALHQVTLEAATFTLTAYMLCAAAGMFVGGFVAARWPRHSDKVVAACMTAGAVCMALCGSGLFSAELTMVILAATGLAIGVGGPSRDMMIKKATPKGATGRVYGMVYSGLDTGFAISPLIFGVFMD
;
A
#
# COMPACT_ATOMS: atom_id res chain seq x y z
N VAL A 1 -14.83 9.04 -17.11
CA VAL A 1 -15.98 8.14 -16.89
C VAL A 1 -16.69 8.52 -15.58
N ALA A 2 -16.02 8.53 -14.42
CA ALA A 2 -16.67 8.82 -13.13
C ALA A 2 -17.41 10.17 -13.12
N SER A 3 -16.82 11.22 -13.70
CA SER A 3 -17.43 12.57 -13.76
C SER A 3 -18.72 12.63 -14.57
N PHE A 4 -18.96 11.65 -15.45
CA PHE A 4 -20.19 11.55 -16.25
C PHE A 4 -21.17 10.50 -15.71
N ALA A 5 -20.89 9.91 -14.56
CA ALA A 5 -21.76 8.90 -13.98
C ALA A 5 -23.05 9.54 -13.43
N GLU A 6 -24.20 9.02 -13.87
CA GLU A 6 -25.53 9.44 -13.42
C GLU A 6 -26.18 8.42 -12.47
N SER A 7 -25.50 7.28 -12.24
CA SER A 7 -26.00 6.20 -11.41
C SER A 7 -24.87 5.53 -10.61
N TYR A 8 -25.24 4.82 -9.55
CA TYR A 8 -24.31 3.98 -8.79
C TYR A 8 -23.59 2.97 -9.66
N THR A 9 -24.30 2.34 -10.62
CA THR A 9 -23.71 1.40 -11.58
C THR A 9 -22.65 2.09 -12.45
N GLY A 10 -22.88 3.34 -12.86
CA GLY A 10 -21.89 4.12 -13.62
C GLY A 10 -20.61 4.37 -12.80
N LEU A 11 -20.74 4.65 -11.50
CA LEU A 11 -19.58 4.79 -10.60
C LEU A 11 -18.85 3.47 -10.40
N MET A 12 -19.57 2.35 -10.30
CA MET A 12 -18.95 1.03 -10.20
C MET A 12 -18.15 0.66 -11.45
N VAL A 13 -18.68 0.97 -12.65
CA VAL A 13 -17.94 0.78 -13.90
C VAL A 13 -16.69 1.64 -13.93
N ALA A 14 -16.80 2.90 -13.51
CA ALA A 14 -15.63 3.79 -13.43
C ALA A 14 -14.57 3.25 -12.45
N ALA A 15 -14.97 2.75 -11.29
CA ALA A 15 -14.08 2.12 -10.32
C ALA A 15 -13.40 0.86 -10.88
N ALA A 16 -14.14 0.00 -11.59
CA ALA A 16 -13.58 -1.17 -12.24
C ALA A 16 -12.54 -0.79 -13.32
N MET A 17 -12.82 0.22 -14.14
CA MET A 17 -11.87 0.74 -15.14
C MET A 17 -10.61 1.31 -14.47
N LEU A 18 -10.76 2.02 -13.35
CA LEU A 18 -9.64 2.54 -12.57
C LEU A 18 -8.77 1.38 -12.03
N GLY A 19 -9.39 0.33 -11.51
CA GLY A 19 -8.70 -0.88 -11.03
C GLY A 19 -7.91 -1.56 -12.14
N VAL A 20 -8.49 -1.72 -13.34
CA VAL A 20 -7.79 -2.26 -14.51
C VAL A 20 -6.61 -1.37 -14.90
N GLY A 21 -6.76 -0.04 -14.87
CA GLY A 21 -5.65 0.89 -15.14
C GLY A 21 -4.54 0.81 -14.08
N ASN A 22 -4.90 0.56 -12.83
CA ASN A 22 -3.95 0.50 -11.70
C ASN A 22 -3.16 -0.81 -11.63
N CYS A 23 -3.69 -1.92 -12.14
CA CYS A 23 -3.13 -3.26 -11.92
C CYS A 23 -1.69 -3.46 -12.44
N SER A 24 -1.24 -2.66 -13.40
CA SER A 24 0.10 -2.76 -13.98
C SER A 24 1.18 -1.98 -13.21
N PHE A 25 0.83 -1.06 -12.32
CA PHE A 25 1.81 -0.16 -11.70
C PHE A 25 2.85 -0.92 -10.88
N HIS A 26 2.44 -1.65 -9.84
CA HIS A 26 3.38 -2.35 -8.98
C HIS A 26 4.25 -3.40 -9.68
N PRO A 27 3.73 -4.23 -10.61
CA PRO A 27 4.58 -5.13 -11.39
C PRO A 27 5.63 -4.41 -12.22
N VAL A 28 5.30 -3.25 -12.78
CA VAL A 28 6.19 -2.49 -13.67
C VAL A 28 7.21 -1.68 -12.86
N ASP A 29 6.76 -0.90 -11.88
CA ASP A 29 7.63 -0.02 -11.10
C ASP A 29 8.66 -0.81 -10.28
N PHE A 30 8.26 -1.91 -9.62
CA PHE A 30 9.21 -2.79 -8.94
C PHE A 30 10.16 -3.51 -9.90
N THR A 31 9.73 -3.81 -11.13
CA THR A 31 10.62 -4.35 -12.15
C THR A 31 11.70 -3.32 -12.52
N ILE A 32 11.31 -2.08 -12.78
CA ILE A 32 12.23 -0.98 -13.08
C ILE A 32 13.20 -0.75 -11.91
N LEU A 33 12.70 -0.63 -10.69
CA LEU A 33 13.53 -0.43 -9.50
C LEU A 33 14.54 -1.55 -9.31
N ASN A 34 14.12 -2.81 -9.46
CA ASN A 34 14.99 -3.96 -9.30
C ASN A 34 16.06 -4.07 -10.38
N GLN A 35 15.83 -3.53 -11.58
CA GLN A 35 16.81 -3.55 -12.67
C GLN A 35 17.74 -2.34 -12.65
N ARG A 36 17.23 -1.16 -12.29
CA ARG A 36 17.95 0.11 -12.39
C ARG A 36 18.72 0.50 -11.13
N VAL A 37 18.27 0.04 -9.97
CA VAL A 37 18.88 0.41 -8.69
C VAL A 37 19.86 -0.66 -8.22
N SER A 38 21.08 -0.24 -7.86
CA SER A 38 22.09 -1.14 -7.31
C SER A 38 21.64 -1.73 -5.96
N ALA A 39 22.03 -2.97 -5.68
CA ALA A 39 21.62 -3.71 -4.49
C ALA A 39 21.84 -2.95 -3.17
N PRO A 40 22.95 -2.21 -2.94
CA PRO A 40 23.15 -1.44 -1.73
C PRO A 40 22.17 -0.27 -1.55
N ARG A 41 21.63 0.28 -2.63
CA ARG A 41 20.72 1.43 -2.62
C ARG A 41 19.24 1.05 -2.70
N LEU A 42 18.95 -0.23 -2.89
CA LEU A 42 17.58 -0.67 -3.16
C LEU A 42 16.63 -0.47 -1.98
N GLY A 43 17.12 -0.60 -0.74
CA GLY A 43 16.33 -0.30 0.45
C GLY A 43 15.85 1.15 0.49
N TYR A 44 16.70 2.10 0.11
CA TYR A 44 16.33 3.52 -0.02
C TYR A 44 15.35 3.76 -1.16
N ALA A 45 15.52 3.08 -2.29
CA ALA A 45 14.61 3.20 -3.42
C ALA A 45 13.20 2.68 -3.08
N PHE A 46 13.09 1.55 -2.40
CA PHE A 46 11.81 1.03 -1.92
C PHE A 46 11.18 1.95 -0.87
N SER A 47 12.01 2.53 0.02
CA SER A 47 11.54 3.54 0.97
C SER A 47 10.99 4.77 0.26
N ALA A 48 11.71 5.33 -0.69
CA ALA A 48 11.26 6.50 -1.46
C ALA A 48 9.96 6.21 -2.22
N HIS A 49 9.88 5.04 -2.89
CA HIS A 49 8.69 4.61 -3.58
C HIS A 49 7.48 4.46 -2.63
N GLY A 50 7.65 3.76 -1.51
CA GLY A 50 6.58 3.60 -0.53
C GLY A 50 6.19 4.90 0.16
N LEU A 51 7.16 5.80 0.42
CA LEU A 51 6.88 7.12 1.00
C LEU A 51 6.04 7.97 0.06
N THR A 52 6.36 8.01 -1.24
CA THR A 52 5.57 8.75 -2.23
C THR A 52 4.17 8.18 -2.37
N GLY A 53 4.01 6.85 -2.29
CA GLY A 53 2.71 6.21 -2.24
C GLY A 53 1.89 6.62 -1.01
N ASN A 54 2.48 6.60 0.18
CA ASN A 54 1.80 7.03 1.41
C ASN A 54 1.43 8.52 1.37
N LEU A 55 2.28 9.39 0.81
CA LEU A 55 1.95 10.80 0.62
C LEU A 55 0.79 10.98 -0.37
N GLY A 56 0.75 10.18 -1.43
CA GLY A 56 -0.38 10.17 -2.37
C GLY A 56 -1.69 9.82 -1.68
N TRP A 57 -1.70 8.77 -0.84
CA TRP A 57 -2.86 8.39 -0.03
C TRP A 57 -3.31 9.50 0.94
N ALA A 58 -2.37 10.22 1.55
CA ALA A 58 -2.68 11.32 2.46
C ALA A 58 -3.23 12.56 1.75
N VAL A 59 -2.71 12.88 0.57
CA VAL A 59 -3.09 14.08 -0.20
C VAL A 59 -4.38 13.88 -1.00
N ALA A 60 -4.66 12.66 -1.48
CA ALA A 60 -5.80 12.40 -2.34
C ALA A 60 -7.16 12.81 -1.74
N PRO A 61 -7.51 12.49 -0.48
CA PRO A 61 -8.76 12.96 0.12
C PRO A 61 -8.86 14.48 0.20
N VAL A 62 -7.77 15.15 0.58
CA VAL A 62 -7.73 16.61 0.67
C VAL A 62 -7.97 17.23 -0.70
N PHE A 63 -7.29 16.74 -1.73
CA PHE A 63 -7.48 17.18 -3.11
C PHE A 63 -8.92 17.01 -3.58
N MET A 64 -9.48 15.81 -3.40
CA MET A 64 -10.84 15.50 -3.85
C MET A 64 -11.90 16.31 -3.10
N VAL A 65 -11.80 16.38 -1.77
CA VAL A 65 -12.76 17.12 -0.93
C VAL A 65 -12.70 18.63 -1.21
N SER A 66 -11.49 19.19 -1.33
CA SER A 66 -11.33 20.63 -1.61
C SER A 66 -11.96 21.02 -2.96
N LEU A 67 -11.72 20.25 -4.01
CA LEU A 67 -12.35 20.49 -5.31
C LEU A 67 -13.86 20.28 -5.28
N SER A 68 -14.33 19.23 -4.58
CA SER A 68 -15.75 18.98 -4.44
C SER A 68 -16.48 20.09 -3.67
N ALA A 69 -15.86 20.63 -2.64
CA ALA A 69 -16.42 21.71 -1.85
C ALA A 69 -16.42 23.07 -2.58
N ALA A 70 -15.37 23.32 -3.40
CA ALA A 70 -15.26 24.56 -4.16
C ALA A 70 -16.15 24.60 -5.42
N PHE A 71 -16.42 23.46 -6.03
CA PHE A 71 -17.15 23.36 -7.30
C PHE A 71 -18.24 22.27 -7.24
N ASP A 72 -17.86 21.01 -7.52
CA ASP A 72 -18.73 19.84 -7.52
C ASP A 72 -17.85 18.58 -7.51
N TRP A 73 -18.40 17.45 -7.04
CA TRP A 73 -17.70 16.18 -7.01
C TRP A 73 -17.27 15.68 -8.42
N ARG A 74 -18.03 16.03 -9.47
CA ARG A 74 -17.67 15.74 -10.86
C ARG A 74 -16.42 16.48 -11.30
N VAL A 75 -16.28 17.75 -10.89
CA VAL A 75 -15.09 18.55 -11.15
C VAL A 75 -13.86 17.98 -10.44
N ALA A 76 -14.04 17.44 -9.24
CA ALA A 76 -12.95 16.75 -8.54
C ALA A 76 -12.42 15.55 -9.35
N TYR A 77 -13.30 14.74 -9.94
CA TYR A 77 -12.88 13.64 -10.82
C TYR A 77 -12.23 14.12 -12.13
N VAL A 78 -12.68 15.24 -12.68
CA VAL A 78 -12.00 15.86 -13.84
C VAL A 78 -10.60 16.33 -13.44
N GLY A 79 -10.46 16.99 -12.28
CA GLY A 79 -9.17 17.41 -11.74
C GLY A 79 -8.21 16.22 -11.56
N ALA A 80 -8.69 15.12 -11.01
CA ALA A 80 -7.92 13.88 -10.89
C ALA A 80 -7.52 13.33 -12.27
N ALA A 81 -8.43 13.33 -13.25
CA ALA A 81 -8.13 12.90 -14.62
C ALA A 81 -7.03 13.76 -15.27
N LEU A 82 -7.09 15.08 -15.11
CA LEU A 82 -6.06 15.98 -15.63
C LEU A 82 -4.70 15.74 -14.96
N LEU A 83 -4.68 15.47 -13.66
CA LEU A 83 -3.46 15.07 -12.94
C LEU A 83 -2.87 13.77 -13.53
N PHE A 84 -3.69 12.75 -13.78
CA PHE A 84 -3.24 11.51 -14.42
C PHE A 84 -2.72 11.72 -15.84
N VAL A 85 -3.37 12.59 -16.63
CA VAL A 85 -2.88 12.94 -17.97
C VAL A 85 -1.51 13.66 -17.88
N GLY A 86 -1.34 14.55 -16.90
CA GLY A 86 -0.05 15.21 -16.65
C GLY A 86 1.05 14.21 -16.27
N ILE A 87 0.74 13.27 -15.37
CA ILE A 87 1.67 12.19 -15.00
C ILE A 87 1.99 11.31 -16.20
N PHE A 88 0.99 10.94 -17.01
CA PHE A 88 1.20 10.16 -18.23
C PHE A 88 2.12 10.90 -19.22
N ALA A 89 1.89 12.18 -19.43
CA ALA A 89 2.75 13.00 -20.30
C ALA A 89 4.19 13.05 -19.80
N LEU A 90 4.38 13.19 -18.47
CA LEU A 90 5.70 13.16 -17.84
C LEU A 90 6.39 11.80 -18.04
N LEU A 91 5.68 10.69 -17.79
CA LEU A 91 6.21 9.33 -17.98
C LEU A 91 6.55 9.07 -19.46
N PHE A 92 5.70 9.54 -20.37
CA PHE A 92 5.97 9.42 -21.79
C PHE A 92 7.19 10.21 -22.24
N TRP A 93 7.37 11.41 -21.70
CA TRP A 93 8.58 12.21 -21.94
C TRP A 93 9.84 11.54 -21.40
N GLN A 94 9.74 10.92 -20.22
CA GLN A 94 10.87 10.25 -19.55
C GLN A 94 11.01 8.75 -19.91
N ARG A 95 10.26 8.26 -20.91
CA ARG A 95 10.16 6.83 -21.25
C ARG A 95 11.51 6.12 -21.46
N GLU A 96 12.52 6.83 -21.98
CA GLU A 96 13.84 6.27 -22.21
C GLU A 96 14.56 5.91 -20.90
N HIS A 97 14.35 6.71 -19.85
CA HIS A 97 14.87 6.44 -18.51
C HIS A 97 14.12 5.32 -17.78
N LEU A 98 12.88 5.05 -18.18
CA LEU A 98 12.03 4.03 -17.58
C LEU A 98 12.13 2.67 -18.28
N HIS A 99 12.90 2.58 -19.37
CA HIS A 99 13.02 1.33 -20.12
C HIS A 99 13.62 0.22 -19.25
N ALA A 100 12.86 -0.85 -19.05
CA ALA A 100 13.32 -2.07 -18.39
C ALA A 100 13.65 -3.10 -19.47
N GLU A 101 14.79 -3.79 -19.32
CA GLU A 101 15.14 -4.86 -20.24
C GLU A 101 14.12 -5.99 -20.18
N VAL A 102 13.58 -6.33 -21.34
CA VAL A 102 12.75 -7.52 -21.49
C VAL A 102 13.67 -8.73 -21.38
N VAL A 103 13.70 -9.38 -20.24
CA VAL A 103 14.43 -10.65 -20.10
C VAL A 103 13.79 -11.65 -21.06
N ASN A 104 14.54 -11.96 -22.13
CA ASN A 104 14.07 -12.84 -23.20
C ASN A 104 13.82 -14.24 -22.62
N HIS A 105 12.57 -14.64 -22.51
CA HIS A 105 12.12 -15.89 -21.90
C HIS A 105 12.62 -17.16 -22.59
N LYS A 106 13.26 -17.04 -23.77
CA LYS A 106 13.77 -18.20 -24.52
C LYS A 106 14.88 -18.98 -23.80
N GLN A 107 15.54 -18.39 -22.78
CA GLN A 107 16.62 -19.08 -22.04
C GLN A 107 16.19 -19.71 -20.71
N THR A 108 14.94 -19.46 -20.24
CA THR A 108 14.45 -20.02 -18.97
C THR A 108 13.31 -21.02 -19.15
N THR A 109 12.96 -21.39 -20.39
CA THR A 109 11.77 -22.21 -20.70
C THR A 109 12.06 -23.72 -20.75
N ASN A 110 13.07 -24.22 -20.08
CA ASN A 110 13.25 -25.69 -20.09
C ASN A 110 12.47 -26.45 -19.01
N GLU A 111 11.78 -25.81 -18.05
CA GLU A 111 11.07 -26.59 -17.02
C GLU A 111 9.79 -25.98 -16.43
N GLY A 112 9.02 -25.19 -17.16
CA GLY A 112 7.72 -24.75 -16.62
C GLY A 112 7.10 -23.62 -17.40
N GLY A 113 5.85 -23.80 -17.81
CA GLY A 113 5.08 -22.79 -18.52
C GLY A 113 5.00 -21.44 -17.79
N SER A 114 4.37 -20.45 -18.43
CA SER A 114 4.21 -19.06 -17.94
C SER A 114 3.73 -18.95 -16.47
N MET A 115 3.09 -19.97 -15.92
CA MET A 115 2.50 -20.05 -14.57
C MET A 115 3.36 -20.85 -13.56
N ALA A 116 4.58 -21.24 -13.91
CA ALA A 116 5.42 -22.04 -13.03
C ALA A 116 5.72 -21.35 -11.67
N PHE A 117 5.75 -20.01 -11.63
CA PHE A 117 5.96 -19.24 -10.41
C PHE A 117 4.84 -19.48 -9.35
N LEU A 118 3.63 -19.85 -9.76
CA LEU A 118 2.53 -20.20 -8.84
C LEU A 118 2.78 -21.52 -8.09
N LYS A 119 3.70 -22.36 -8.54
CA LYS A 119 4.11 -23.58 -7.82
C LYS A 119 5.13 -23.30 -6.71
N ILE A 120 5.63 -22.07 -6.61
CA ILE A 120 6.62 -21.67 -5.61
C ILE A 120 5.89 -21.30 -4.30
N PRO A 121 6.01 -22.09 -3.22
CA PRO A 121 5.25 -21.84 -1.98
C PRO A 121 5.47 -20.45 -1.39
N VAL A 122 6.70 -19.91 -1.52
CA VAL A 122 7.02 -18.59 -0.97
C VAL A 122 6.23 -17.46 -1.61
N VAL A 123 5.77 -17.60 -2.86
CA VAL A 123 4.90 -16.60 -3.53
C VAL A 123 3.56 -16.51 -2.82
N TRP A 124 2.99 -17.66 -2.44
CA TRP A 124 1.74 -17.72 -1.69
C TRP A 124 1.87 -17.22 -0.25
N TRP A 125 3.00 -17.47 0.39
CA TRP A 125 3.30 -16.87 1.69
C TRP A 125 3.39 -15.35 1.62
N CYS A 126 4.04 -14.80 0.59
CA CYS A 126 4.08 -13.37 0.36
C CYS A 126 2.69 -12.79 0.06
N PHE A 127 1.90 -13.46 -0.80
CA PHE A 127 0.51 -13.08 -1.07
C PHE A 127 -0.32 -13.03 0.23
N SER A 128 -0.28 -14.12 1.02
CA SER A 128 -1.04 -14.21 2.28
C SER A 128 -0.60 -13.15 3.28
N PHE A 129 0.70 -12.86 3.35
CA PHE A 129 1.22 -11.79 4.19
C PHE A 129 0.65 -10.42 3.78
N PHE A 130 0.63 -10.12 2.47
CA PHE A 130 0.04 -8.87 1.98
C PHE A 130 -1.46 -8.82 2.22
N LEU A 131 -2.17 -9.91 1.93
CA LEU A 131 -3.60 -10.02 2.18
C LEU A 131 -3.93 -9.67 3.64
N LEU A 132 -3.32 -10.37 4.59
CA LEU A 132 -3.63 -10.20 6.02
C LEU A 132 -3.18 -8.83 6.55
N SER A 133 -1.98 -8.36 6.19
CA SER A 133 -1.50 -7.05 6.63
C SER A 133 -2.34 -5.91 6.05
N THR A 134 -2.81 -6.05 4.82
CA THR A 134 -3.67 -5.04 4.19
C THR A 134 -5.10 -5.09 4.73
N MET A 135 -5.62 -6.27 5.07
CA MET A 135 -6.90 -6.36 5.77
C MET A 135 -6.86 -5.58 7.08
N THR A 136 -5.79 -5.71 7.86
CA THR A 136 -5.61 -4.94 9.10
C THR A 136 -5.53 -3.43 8.82
N LEU A 137 -4.77 -3.02 7.80
CA LEU A 137 -4.68 -1.62 7.40
C LEU A 137 -6.05 -1.06 6.97
N ALA A 138 -6.80 -1.82 6.18
CA ALA A 138 -8.13 -1.43 5.71
C ALA A 138 -9.14 -1.25 6.87
N VAL A 139 -9.07 -2.09 7.90
CA VAL A 139 -9.86 -1.92 9.13
C VAL A 139 -9.53 -0.60 9.81
N VAL A 140 -8.26 -0.29 10.00
CA VAL A 140 -7.84 0.98 10.60
C VAL A 140 -8.34 2.16 9.77
N GLN A 141 -8.13 2.13 8.45
CA GLN A 141 -8.55 3.23 7.58
C GLN A 141 -10.07 3.42 7.51
N SER A 142 -10.82 2.33 7.52
CA SER A 142 -12.29 2.40 7.36
C SER A 142 -13.03 2.63 8.67
N PHE A 143 -12.53 2.09 9.77
CA PHE A 143 -13.32 1.99 11.01
C PHE A 143 -12.69 2.66 12.23
N ALA A 144 -11.38 3.04 12.21
CA ALA A 144 -10.74 3.59 13.40
C ALA A 144 -11.44 4.84 13.94
N VAL A 145 -11.93 5.73 13.08
CA VAL A 145 -12.66 6.94 13.50
C VAL A 145 -13.94 6.56 14.24
N SER A 146 -14.76 5.68 13.67
CA SER A 146 -16.03 5.24 14.26
C SER A 146 -15.78 4.45 15.56
N ILE A 147 -14.75 3.61 15.60
CA ILE A 147 -14.37 2.83 16.79
C ILE A 147 -13.94 3.77 17.93
N LEU A 148 -13.09 4.74 17.65
CA LEU A 148 -12.64 5.71 18.66
C LEU A 148 -13.78 6.54 19.22
N GLN A 149 -14.71 6.96 18.36
CA GLN A 149 -15.91 7.68 18.81
C GLN A 149 -16.81 6.78 19.66
N ALA A 150 -17.05 5.53 19.26
CA ALA A 150 -17.93 4.62 19.98
C ALA A 150 -17.34 4.19 21.34
N LEU A 151 -16.05 3.84 21.39
CA LEU A 151 -15.43 3.30 22.60
C LEU A 151 -14.99 4.39 23.60
N HIS A 152 -14.45 5.50 23.09
CA HIS A 152 -13.84 6.52 23.93
C HIS A 152 -14.60 7.84 23.94
N GLN A 153 -15.74 7.95 23.24
CA GLN A 153 -16.59 9.16 23.18
C GLN A 153 -15.80 10.41 22.74
N VAL A 154 -14.73 10.23 21.97
CA VAL A 154 -13.93 11.35 21.45
C VAL A 154 -14.65 12.07 20.32
N THR A 155 -14.32 13.33 20.11
CA THR A 155 -14.88 14.12 19.00
C THR A 155 -14.43 13.55 17.64
N LEU A 156 -15.23 13.80 16.62
CA LEU A 156 -14.87 13.44 15.23
C LEU A 156 -13.50 14.02 14.82
N GLU A 157 -13.22 15.24 15.26
CA GLU A 157 -11.94 15.91 14.98
C GLU A 157 -10.76 15.17 15.60
N ALA A 158 -10.84 14.77 16.87
CA ALA A 158 -9.79 14.03 17.57
C ALA A 158 -9.58 12.64 16.94
N ALA A 159 -10.66 11.94 16.60
CA ALA A 159 -10.57 10.63 15.94
C ALA A 159 -9.94 10.74 14.55
N THR A 160 -10.33 11.74 13.76
CA THR A 160 -9.77 12.00 12.42
C THR A 160 -8.29 12.42 12.51
N PHE A 161 -7.95 13.27 13.49
CA PHE A 161 -6.55 13.63 13.76
C PHE A 161 -5.71 12.38 14.08
N THR A 162 -6.25 11.45 14.85
CA THR A 162 -5.57 10.20 15.20
C THR A 162 -5.28 9.35 13.98
N LEU A 163 -6.24 9.21 13.06
CA LEU A 163 -6.03 8.48 11.81
C LEU A 163 -4.95 9.18 10.94
N THR A 164 -4.98 10.50 10.89
CA THR A 164 -3.96 11.29 10.20
C THR A 164 -2.57 11.09 10.83
N ALA A 165 -2.49 11.11 12.16
CA ALA A 165 -1.25 10.84 12.90
C ALA A 165 -0.72 9.42 12.63
N TYR A 166 -1.59 8.41 12.60
CA TYR A 166 -1.23 7.05 12.19
C TYR A 166 -0.60 7.03 10.79
N MET A 167 -1.21 7.69 9.81
CA MET A 167 -0.71 7.76 8.44
C MET A 167 0.64 8.48 8.34
N LEU A 168 0.79 9.61 9.02
CA LEU A 168 2.05 10.36 9.06
C LEU A 168 3.16 9.57 9.77
N CYS A 169 2.85 8.89 10.87
CA CYS A 169 3.77 7.99 11.56
C CYS A 169 4.19 6.82 10.65
N ALA A 170 3.27 6.27 9.85
CA ALA A 170 3.61 5.23 8.87
C ALA A 170 4.56 5.76 7.78
N ALA A 171 4.33 6.97 7.28
CA ALA A 171 5.24 7.62 6.33
C ALA A 171 6.63 7.88 6.94
N ALA A 172 6.68 8.40 8.17
CA ALA A 172 7.93 8.59 8.91
C ALA A 172 8.64 7.25 9.15
N GLY A 173 7.88 6.22 9.53
CA GLY A 173 8.38 4.85 9.66
C GLY A 173 8.97 4.31 8.36
N MET A 174 8.33 4.54 7.22
CA MET A 174 8.82 4.15 5.90
C MET A 174 10.16 4.82 5.58
N PHE A 175 10.31 6.10 5.92
CA PHE A 175 11.56 6.83 5.77
C PHE A 175 12.68 6.18 6.60
N VAL A 176 12.45 5.96 7.88
CA VAL A 176 13.41 5.27 8.79
C VAL A 176 13.69 3.86 8.30
N GLY A 177 12.66 3.14 7.87
CA GLY A 177 12.75 1.77 7.34
C GLY A 177 13.69 1.62 6.15
N GLY A 178 13.83 2.65 5.32
CA GLY A 178 14.79 2.69 4.23
C GLY A 178 16.24 2.54 4.71
N PHE A 179 16.60 3.25 5.77
CA PHE A 179 17.93 3.12 6.39
C PHE A 179 18.11 1.76 7.04
N VAL A 180 17.08 1.25 7.71
CA VAL A 180 17.10 -0.08 8.33
C VAL A 180 17.31 -1.16 7.28
N ALA A 181 16.54 -1.14 6.18
CA ALA A 181 16.65 -2.09 5.09
C ALA A 181 18.00 -2.03 4.37
N ALA A 182 18.56 -0.83 4.19
CA ALA A 182 19.88 -0.64 3.59
C ALA A 182 21.01 -1.13 4.50
N ARG A 183 20.90 -0.92 5.82
CA ARG A 183 21.93 -1.28 6.82
C ARG A 183 21.94 -2.78 7.13
N TRP A 184 20.76 -3.42 7.17
CA TRP A 184 20.60 -4.84 7.54
C TRP A 184 19.86 -5.66 6.48
N PRO A 185 20.30 -5.66 5.22
CA PRO A 185 19.57 -6.33 4.14
C PRO A 185 19.46 -7.85 4.33
N ARG A 186 20.40 -8.46 5.09
CA ARG A 186 20.40 -9.91 5.39
C ARG A 186 19.37 -10.30 6.46
N HIS A 187 18.89 -9.37 7.26
CA HIS A 187 17.98 -9.59 8.39
C HIS A 187 16.59 -8.99 8.14
N SER A 188 16.21 -8.80 6.88
CA SER A 188 14.90 -8.22 6.52
C SER A 188 13.73 -8.99 7.13
N ASP A 189 13.83 -10.32 7.22
CA ASP A 189 12.87 -11.21 7.87
C ASP A 189 12.67 -10.87 9.35
N LYS A 190 13.77 -10.70 10.09
CA LYS A 190 13.71 -10.33 11.52
C LYS A 190 13.17 -8.92 11.75
N VAL A 191 13.53 -7.98 10.87
CA VAL A 191 13.00 -6.61 10.94
C VAL A 191 11.49 -6.61 10.72
N VAL A 192 11.03 -7.30 9.67
CA VAL A 192 9.58 -7.42 9.38
C VAL A 192 8.86 -8.11 10.53
N ALA A 193 9.38 -9.22 11.04
CA ALA A 193 8.78 -9.93 12.17
C ALA A 193 8.67 -9.03 13.41
N ALA A 194 9.73 -8.32 13.77
CA ALA A 194 9.73 -7.39 14.91
C ALA A 194 8.71 -6.25 14.73
N CYS A 195 8.66 -5.64 13.53
CA CYS A 195 7.72 -4.56 13.23
C CYS A 195 6.27 -5.05 13.24
N MET A 196 5.99 -6.22 12.68
CA MET A 196 4.64 -6.81 12.70
C MET A 196 4.21 -7.19 14.12
N THR A 197 5.12 -7.77 14.91
CA THR A 197 4.84 -8.08 16.33
C THR A 197 4.57 -6.81 17.13
N ALA A 198 5.39 -5.77 16.97
CA ALA A 198 5.16 -4.49 17.63
C ALA A 198 3.80 -3.88 17.23
N GLY A 199 3.47 -3.90 15.94
CA GLY A 199 2.17 -3.45 15.45
C GLY A 199 1.01 -4.26 16.02
N ALA A 200 1.12 -5.59 16.06
CA ALA A 200 0.11 -6.47 16.63
C ALA A 200 -0.10 -6.23 18.13
N VAL A 201 0.98 -6.05 18.89
CA VAL A 201 0.91 -5.71 20.33
C VAL A 201 0.23 -4.37 20.52
N CYS A 202 0.62 -3.34 19.77
CA CYS A 202 -0.03 -2.03 19.85
C CYS A 202 -1.53 -2.11 19.52
N MET A 203 -1.91 -2.85 18.47
CA MET A 203 -3.33 -3.05 18.12
C MET A 203 -4.10 -3.80 19.22
N ALA A 204 -3.50 -4.84 19.81
CA ALA A 204 -4.10 -5.56 20.92
C ALA A 204 -4.29 -4.66 22.16
N LEU A 205 -3.32 -3.78 22.43
CA LEU A 205 -3.42 -2.77 23.50
C LEU A 205 -4.57 -1.78 23.22
N CYS A 206 -4.68 -1.27 21.98
CA CYS A 206 -5.81 -0.41 21.58
C CYS A 206 -7.17 -1.12 21.78
N GLY A 207 -7.26 -2.39 21.40
CA GLY A 207 -8.49 -3.17 21.52
C GLY A 207 -8.82 -3.67 22.93
N SER A 208 -7.88 -3.57 23.88
CA SER A 208 -8.08 -4.05 25.25
C SER A 208 -9.08 -3.21 26.07
N GLY A 209 -9.31 -1.96 25.68
CA GLY A 209 -10.14 -1.01 26.43
C GLY A 209 -9.57 -0.59 27.79
N LEU A 210 -8.31 -0.95 28.09
CA LEU A 210 -7.67 -0.67 29.40
C LEU A 210 -7.09 0.75 29.52
N PHE A 211 -6.96 1.45 28.41
CA PHE A 211 -6.25 2.72 28.33
C PHE A 211 -7.20 3.90 28.11
N SER A 212 -6.76 5.09 28.54
CA SER A 212 -7.48 6.33 28.25
C SER A 212 -7.55 6.59 26.73
N ALA A 213 -8.45 7.45 26.32
CA ALA A 213 -8.60 7.86 24.93
C ALA A 213 -7.29 8.38 24.35
N GLU A 214 -6.60 9.28 25.07
CA GLU A 214 -5.36 9.91 24.64
C GLU A 214 -4.24 8.88 24.43
N LEU A 215 -4.11 7.93 25.37
CA LEU A 215 -3.09 6.89 25.27
C LEU A 215 -3.41 5.91 24.13
N THR A 216 -4.68 5.55 23.93
CA THR A 216 -5.11 4.72 22.80
C THR A 216 -4.80 5.39 21.46
N MET A 217 -5.06 6.70 21.34
CA MET A 217 -4.72 7.48 20.14
C MET A 217 -3.21 7.49 19.87
N VAL A 218 -2.38 7.65 20.91
CA VAL A 218 -0.91 7.60 20.78
C VAL A 218 -0.43 6.20 20.38
N ILE A 219 -0.96 5.15 20.98
CA ILE A 219 -0.62 3.75 20.65
C ILE A 219 -1.01 3.44 19.19
N LEU A 220 -2.17 3.91 18.73
CA LEU A 220 -2.59 3.73 17.35
C LEU A 220 -1.63 4.44 16.36
N ALA A 221 -1.21 5.67 16.66
CA ALA A 221 -0.21 6.36 15.86
C ALA A 221 1.14 5.62 15.85
N ALA A 222 1.58 5.08 16.99
CA ALA A 222 2.80 4.28 17.10
C ALA A 222 2.71 2.98 16.28
N THR A 223 1.51 2.39 16.14
CA THR A 223 1.28 1.25 15.25
C THR A 223 1.65 1.60 13.81
N GLY A 224 1.25 2.78 13.33
CA GLY A 224 1.62 3.27 12.00
C GLY A 224 3.14 3.32 11.82
N LEU A 225 3.86 3.88 12.79
CA LEU A 225 5.33 3.95 12.76
C LEU A 225 5.96 2.55 12.66
N ALA A 226 5.52 1.61 13.49
CA ALA A 226 6.05 0.25 13.50
C ALA A 226 5.87 -0.44 12.15
N ILE A 227 4.66 -0.39 11.58
CA ILE A 227 4.36 -0.99 10.27
C ILE A 227 5.16 -0.32 9.17
N GLY A 228 5.28 1.01 9.20
CA GLY A 228 6.04 1.79 8.22
C GLY A 228 7.51 1.38 8.18
N VAL A 229 8.17 1.23 9.32
CA VAL A 229 9.58 0.79 9.40
C VAL A 229 9.79 -0.58 8.73
N GLY A 230 8.81 -1.47 8.83
CA GLY A 230 8.88 -2.80 8.22
C GLY A 230 8.77 -2.81 6.69
N GLY A 231 8.17 -1.77 6.08
CA GLY A 231 7.82 -1.73 4.66
C GLY A 231 9.00 -2.00 3.71
N PRO A 232 10.08 -1.22 3.72
CA PRO A 232 11.21 -1.45 2.80
C PRO A 232 11.90 -2.79 3.00
N SER A 233 11.96 -3.31 4.24
CA SER A 233 12.50 -4.64 4.53
C SER A 233 11.62 -5.74 3.98
N ARG A 234 10.29 -5.58 4.00
CA ARG A 234 9.31 -6.47 3.37
C ARG A 234 9.55 -6.57 1.87
N ASP A 235 9.72 -5.44 1.19
CA ASP A 235 9.93 -5.41 -0.25
C ASP A 235 11.29 -6.03 -0.64
N MET A 236 12.30 -5.90 0.23
CA MET A 236 13.57 -6.63 0.09
C MET A 236 13.39 -8.15 0.25
N MET A 237 12.48 -8.62 1.08
CA MET A 237 12.17 -10.06 1.20
C MET A 237 11.52 -10.60 -0.06
N ILE A 238 10.55 -9.88 -0.64
CA ILE A 238 9.90 -10.27 -1.90
C ILE A 238 10.93 -10.38 -3.00
N LYS A 239 11.83 -9.38 -3.10
CA LYS A 239 12.93 -9.44 -4.06
C LYS A 239 13.77 -10.70 -3.92
N LYS A 240 14.17 -11.06 -2.69
CA LYS A 240 14.96 -12.28 -2.44
C LYS A 240 14.23 -13.56 -2.80
N ALA A 241 12.91 -13.58 -2.60
CA ALA A 241 12.05 -14.70 -2.91
C ALA A 241 11.73 -14.83 -4.41
N THR A 242 11.97 -13.78 -5.18
CA THR A 242 11.60 -13.69 -6.59
C THR A 242 12.67 -14.31 -7.48
N PRO A 243 12.33 -15.33 -8.30
CA PRO A 243 13.25 -15.91 -9.28
C PRO A 243 13.69 -14.87 -10.32
N LYS A 244 14.90 -15.04 -10.86
CA LYS A 244 15.39 -14.19 -11.93
C LYS A 244 14.46 -14.23 -13.14
N GLY A 245 14.08 -13.06 -13.66
CA GLY A 245 13.17 -12.93 -14.81
C GLY A 245 11.69 -13.05 -14.51
N ALA A 246 11.29 -13.33 -13.25
CA ALA A 246 9.88 -13.44 -12.84
C ALA A 246 9.37 -12.25 -12.02
N THR A 247 10.15 -11.15 -11.93
CA THR A 247 9.85 -10.01 -11.04
C THR A 247 8.43 -9.48 -11.24
N GLY A 248 8.04 -9.10 -12.44
CA GLY A 248 6.71 -8.54 -12.70
C GLY A 248 5.57 -9.49 -12.32
N ARG A 249 5.73 -10.81 -12.60
CA ARG A 249 4.70 -11.81 -12.28
C ARG A 249 4.56 -12.05 -10.79
N VAL A 250 5.68 -12.18 -10.09
CA VAL A 250 5.68 -12.41 -8.63
C VAL A 250 5.14 -11.18 -7.91
N TYR A 251 5.59 -9.98 -8.28
CA TYR A 251 5.05 -8.75 -7.68
C TYR A 251 3.57 -8.57 -8.01
N GLY A 252 3.13 -8.86 -9.25
CA GLY A 252 1.71 -8.83 -9.61
C GLY A 252 0.88 -9.75 -8.72
N MET A 253 1.32 -10.99 -8.51
CA MET A 253 0.63 -11.94 -7.63
C MET A 253 0.64 -11.48 -6.17
N VAL A 254 1.78 -11.05 -5.66
CA VAL A 254 1.92 -10.64 -4.25
C VAL A 254 1.08 -9.40 -3.96
N TYR A 255 1.09 -8.41 -4.85
CA TYR A 255 0.31 -7.18 -4.68
C TYR A 255 -1.18 -7.36 -4.95
N SER A 256 -1.59 -8.39 -5.70
CA SER A 256 -3.02 -8.74 -5.77
C SER A 256 -3.57 -9.17 -4.40
N GLY A 257 -2.72 -9.69 -3.49
CA GLY A 257 -3.07 -9.90 -2.09
C GLY A 257 -3.43 -8.60 -1.36
N LEU A 258 -2.69 -7.51 -1.64
CA LEU A 258 -2.98 -6.17 -1.12
C LEU A 258 -4.37 -5.68 -1.59
N ASP A 259 -4.62 -5.72 -2.90
CA ASP A 259 -5.89 -5.27 -3.47
C ASP A 259 -7.07 -6.11 -2.96
N THR A 260 -6.88 -7.43 -2.87
CA THR A 260 -7.87 -8.36 -2.30
C THR A 260 -8.15 -8.04 -0.83
N GLY A 261 -7.11 -7.74 -0.04
CA GLY A 261 -7.24 -7.35 1.36
C GLY A 261 -8.09 -6.09 1.55
N PHE A 262 -7.84 -5.05 0.75
CA PHE A 262 -8.66 -3.84 0.76
C PHE A 262 -10.11 -4.09 0.34
N ALA A 263 -10.34 -4.95 -0.66
CA ALA A 263 -11.67 -5.23 -1.17
C ALA A 263 -12.53 -6.03 -0.17
N ILE A 264 -11.95 -7.07 0.47
CA ILE A 264 -12.73 -7.96 1.33
C ILE A 264 -12.83 -7.47 2.78
N SER A 265 -11.86 -6.71 3.27
CA SER A 265 -11.79 -6.30 4.67
C SER A 265 -13.04 -5.52 5.13
N PRO A 266 -13.51 -4.48 4.41
CA PRO A 266 -14.72 -3.76 4.82
C PRO A 266 -15.97 -4.65 4.84
N LEU A 267 -16.04 -5.64 3.94
CA LEU A 267 -17.18 -6.57 3.88
C LEU A 267 -17.21 -7.52 5.10
N ILE A 268 -16.04 -8.01 5.52
CA ILE A 268 -15.94 -8.92 6.66
C ILE A 268 -16.11 -8.15 7.97
N PHE A 269 -15.37 -7.08 8.14
CA PHE A 269 -15.33 -6.36 9.43
C PHE A 269 -16.48 -5.38 9.60
N GLY A 270 -17.13 -4.93 8.52
CA GLY A 270 -18.34 -4.13 8.60
C GLY A 270 -19.47 -4.83 9.36
N VAL A 271 -19.60 -6.15 9.20
CA VAL A 271 -20.60 -6.95 9.92
C VAL A 271 -20.41 -6.92 11.45
N PHE A 272 -19.21 -6.68 11.95
CA PHE A 272 -18.95 -6.54 13.39
C PHE A 272 -19.20 -5.12 13.91
N MET A 273 -19.45 -4.16 13.02
CA MET A 273 -19.72 -2.77 13.38
C MET A 273 -21.23 -2.45 13.47
N ASP A 274 -22.07 -3.30 12.86
CA ASP A 274 -23.52 -3.25 12.93
C ASP A 274 -24.05 -3.96 14.19
#